data_35755b2becf711101543ffc643b9e786
#
_entry.id   35755b2becf711101543ffc643b9e786
#
_cell.length_a   1.000
_cell.length_b   1.000
_cell.length_c   1.000
_cell.angle_alpha   90.00
_cell.angle_beta   90.00
_cell.angle_gamma   90.00
#
_symmetry.space_group_name_H-M   'P 1'
#
loop_
_entity.id
_entity.type
_entity.pdbx_description
1 polymer ?
#
loop_
_entity_poly.entity_id
_entity_poly.type
_entity_poly.pdbx_seq_one_letter_code
_entity_poly.pdbx_strand_id
1 'polypeptide(L)'
;MAPFPQDLRAEHGFDNRSDHLSLSPLLLEGFLRLEKSIVESPDFRPDRVGIWMQCFASPPEDQDMQEAVAVRLRPLMRKAFRGNADEETHQHYIDYALKQWRSGKGFTDSMKAALAAILSSPRFLYLYQEASVETTLEDASLKGLELASRLSFFLWETSQMNLCSKRL
;
A
#
# COMPACT_ATOMS: atom_id res chain seq x y z
N MET A 1 23.04 3.89 -1.53
CA MET A 1 21.69 4.12 -0.95
C MET A 1 21.83 5.21 0.10
N ALA A 2 21.12 6.33 0.00
CA ALA A 2 21.19 7.36 1.04
C ALA A 2 20.53 6.79 2.32
N PRO A 3 21.16 6.93 3.49
CA PRO A 3 20.56 6.46 4.73
C PRO A 3 19.27 7.22 5.01
N PHE A 4 18.29 6.53 5.57
CA PHE A 4 17.10 7.20 6.11
C PHE A 4 17.53 8.22 7.19
N PRO A 5 16.81 9.36 7.31
CA PRO A 5 17.08 10.30 8.38
C PRO A 5 16.92 9.58 9.74
N GLN A 6 17.80 9.88 10.67
CA GLN A 6 17.69 9.33 12.01
C GLN A 6 16.46 9.94 12.71
N ASP A 7 15.70 9.11 13.38
CA ASP A 7 14.65 9.59 14.26
C ASP A 7 15.25 10.40 15.41
N LEU A 8 14.64 11.55 15.70
CA LEU A 8 14.98 12.34 16.86
C LEU A 8 14.54 11.57 18.09
N ARG A 9 15.49 11.03 18.83
CA ARG A 9 15.22 10.39 20.12
C ARG A 9 14.76 11.42 21.13
N ALA A 10 13.68 11.12 21.85
CA ALA A 10 13.29 11.92 23.01
C ALA A 10 14.40 11.87 24.08
N GLU A 11 14.81 13.01 24.60
CA GLU A 11 15.82 13.09 25.65
C GLU A 11 15.41 12.33 26.91
N HIS A 12 14.11 12.17 27.15
CA HIS A 12 13.54 11.43 28.29
C HIS A 12 12.24 10.75 27.88
N GLY A 13 12.11 9.44 28.10
CA GLY A 13 10.87 8.68 27.90
C GLY A 13 10.96 7.57 26.86
N PHE A 14 9.81 7.06 26.45
CA PHE A 14 9.71 5.99 25.45
C PHE A 14 9.86 6.57 24.04
N ASP A 15 10.58 5.85 23.16
CA ASP A 15 10.85 6.25 21.78
C ASP A 15 9.58 6.30 20.88
N ASN A 16 8.41 5.94 21.40
CA ASN A 16 7.13 5.89 20.68
C ASN A 16 6.23 7.13 20.90
N ARG A 17 6.76 8.25 21.35
CA ARG A 17 5.98 9.49 21.50
C ARG A 17 5.68 10.10 20.14
N SER A 18 4.39 10.22 19.83
CA SER A 18 3.89 10.78 18.56
C SER A 18 4.33 12.24 18.32
N ASP A 19 4.63 12.98 19.38
CA ASP A 19 5.04 14.38 19.32
C ASP A 19 6.37 14.59 18.57
N HIS A 20 7.20 13.55 18.49
CA HIS A 20 8.50 13.55 17.80
C HIS A 20 8.46 12.87 16.42
N LEU A 21 7.34 12.22 16.07
CA LEU A 21 7.16 11.57 14.78
C LEU A 21 6.69 12.61 13.75
N SER A 22 7.63 13.19 13.04
CA SER A 22 7.31 14.10 11.93
C SER A 22 7.49 13.40 10.58
N LEU A 23 6.55 13.65 9.67
CA LEU A 23 6.68 13.31 8.25
C LEU A 23 7.72 14.23 7.60
N SER A 24 8.99 13.85 7.71
CA SER A 24 10.05 14.57 7.03
C SER A 24 9.91 14.38 5.50
N PRO A 25 9.98 15.44 4.68
CA PRO A 25 10.05 15.31 3.22
C PRO A 25 11.18 14.37 2.76
N LEU A 26 12.29 14.36 3.49
CA LEU A 26 13.44 13.49 3.22
C LEU A 26 13.10 12.01 3.44
N LEU A 27 12.28 11.71 4.45
CA LEU A 27 11.79 10.36 4.71
C LEU A 27 10.88 9.88 3.57
N LEU A 28 9.94 10.72 3.12
CA LEU A 28 9.08 10.40 1.98
C LEU A 28 9.90 10.18 0.70
N GLU A 29 10.89 11.01 0.44
CA GLU A 29 11.80 10.82 -0.70
C GLU A 29 12.59 9.52 -0.58
N GLY A 30 13.03 9.15 0.62
CA GLY A 30 13.68 7.87 0.91
C GLY A 30 12.79 6.68 0.57
N PHE A 31 11.51 6.72 0.95
CA PHE A 31 10.54 5.68 0.61
C PHE A 31 10.29 5.60 -0.90
N LEU A 32 10.08 6.73 -1.58
CA LEU A 32 9.90 6.78 -3.04
C LEU A 32 11.07 6.14 -3.79
N ARG A 33 12.31 6.40 -3.33
CA ARG A 33 13.51 5.78 -3.92
C ARG A 33 13.58 4.27 -3.65
N LEU A 34 13.20 3.86 -2.44
CA LEU A 34 13.20 2.43 -2.07
C LEU A 34 12.21 1.65 -2.92
N GLU A 35 11.00 2.14 -3.08
CA GLU A 35 9.94 1.48 -3.84
C GLU A 35 10.29 1.38 -5.32
N LYS A 36 10.83 2.46 -5.88
CA LYS A 36 11.34 2.44 -7.25
C LYS A 36 12.44 1.38 -7.39
N SER A 37 13.38 1.32 -6.44
CA SER A 37 14.43 0.30 -6.42
C SER A 37 13.88 -1.13 -6.35
N ILE A 38 12.77 -1.36 -5.63
CA ILE A 38 12.11 -2.66 -5.54
C ILE A 38 11.50 -3.06 -6.88
N VAL A 39 10.67 -2.20 -7.48
CA VAL A 39 9.94 -2.53 -8.72
C VAL A 39 10.83 -2.56 -9.96
N GLU A 40 11.95 -1.83 -9.95
CA GLU A 40 12.96 -1.81 -11.01
C GLU A 40 14.07 -2.86 -10.80
N SER A 41 14.05 -3.58 -9.67
CA SER A 41 15.03 -4.62 -9.38
C SER A 41 15.02 -5.71 -10.46
N PRO A 42 16.18 -6.23 -10.89
CA PRO A 42 16.27 -7.42 -11.76
C PRO A 42 15.62 -8.66 -11.17
N ASP A 43 15.47 -8.70 -9.84
CA ASP A 43 14.77 -9.78 -9.12
C ASP A 43 13.25 -9.61 -9.11
N PHE A 44 12.71 -8.47 -9.56
CA PHE A 44 11.26 -8.27 -9.70
C PHE A 44 10.74 -8.91 -11.01
N ARG A 45 10.70 -10.23 -11.04
CA ARG A 45 10.41 -11.07 -12.20
C ARG A 45 9.51 -12.27 -11.85
N PRO A 46 8.93 -12.96 -12.86
CA PRO A 46 7.91 -13.99 -12.67
C PRO A 46 8.29 -15.13 -11.72
N ASP A 47 9.55 -15.56 -11.74
CA ASP A 47 10.07 -16.67 -10.96
C ASP A 47 10.40 -16.30 -9.49
N ARG A 48 10.42 -15.01 -9.18
CA ARG A 48 10.76 -14.51 -7.85
C ARG A 48 9.56 -13.88 -7.12
N VAL A 49 8.62 -13.29 -7.87
CA VAL A 49 7.46 -12.59 -7.30
C VAL A 49 6.25 -13.52 -7.32
N GLY A 50 5.89 -14.07 -6.15
CA GLY A 50 4.82 -15.06 -6.03
C GLY A 50 3.42 -14.61 -6.49
N ILE A 51 3.17 -13.29 -6.51
CA ILE A 51 1.91 -12.71 -7.00
C ILE A 51 1.98 -12.28 -8.47
N TRP A 52 3.04 -12.65 -9.19
CA TRP A 52 3.25 -12.17 -10.57
C TRP A 52 2.09 -12.46 -11.51
N MET A 53 1.65 -13.71 -11.55
CA MET A 53 0.55 -14.12 -12.43
C MET A 53 -0.78 -13.43 -12.11
N GLN A 54 -0.99 -13.09 -10.85
CA GLN A 54 -2.21 -12.44 -10.39
C GLN A 54 -2.22 -10.93 -10.66
N CYS A 55 -1.06 -10.28 -10.64
CA CYS A 55 -0.97 -8.82 -10.68
C CYS A 55 -0.28 -8.27 -11.94
N PHE A 56 0.75 -8.92 -12.46
CA PHE A 56 1.67 -8.34 -13.45
C PHE A 56 1.67 -9.03 -14.82
N ALA A 57 1.12 -10.25 -14.93
CA ALA A 57 1.00 -10.92 -16.21
C ALA A 57 0.05 -10.16 -17.13
N SER A 58 0.42 -9.99 -18.40
CA SER A 58 -0.43 -9.31 -19.38
C SER A 58 -1.78 -10.02 -19.51
N PRO A 59 -2.89 -9.27 -19.59
CA PRO A 59 -4.20 -9.85 -19.83
C PRO A 59 -4.28 -10.41 -21.26
N PRO A 60 -5.27 -11.28 -21.56
CA PRO A 60 -5.62 -11.65 -22.92
C PRO A 60 -5.98 -10.42 -23.75
N GLU A 61 -5.79 -10.50 -25.08
CA GLU A 61 -6.02 -9.38 -25.99
C GLU A 61 -7.49 -8.93 -26.08
N ASP A 62 -8.42 -9.83 -25.78
CA ASP A 62 -9.86 -9.61 -25.79
C ASP A 62 -10.42 -9.03 -24.49
N GLN A 63 -9.61 -8.94 -23.42
CA GLN A 63 -10.04 -8.40 -22.14
C GLN A 63 -9.99 -6.87 -22.13
N ASP A 64 -11.07 -6.24 -21.63
CA ASP A 64 -11.06 -4.80 -21.37
C ASP A 64 -9.95 -4.42 -20.39
N MET A 65 -9.11 -3.46 -20.82
CA MET A 65 -7.93 -3.07 -20.07
C MET A 65 -8.29 -2.42 -18.72
N GLN A 66 -9.39 -1.68 -18.67
CA GLN A 66 -9.84 -1.05 -17.43
C GLN A 66 -10.27 -2.11 -16.42
N GLU A 67 -11.03 -3.10 -16.87
CA GLU A 67 -11.43 -4.23 -16.03
C GLU A 67 -10.22 -5.05 -15.59
N ALA A 68 -9.29 -5.35 -16.51
CA ALA A 68 -8.08 -6.11 -16.22
C ALA A 68 -7.22 -5.45 -15.14
N VAL A 69 -7.05 -4.13 -15.18
CA VAL A 69 -6.33 -3.36 -14.17
C VAL A 69 -7.10 -3.35 -12.84
N ALA A 70 -8.40 -3.08 -12.87
CA ALA A 70 -9.23 -3.00 -11.67
C ALA A 70 -9.26 -4.30 -10.89
N VAL A 71 -9.52 -5.44 -11.56
CA VAL A 71 -9.59 -6.77 -10.95
C VAL A 71 -8.27 -7.15 -10.25
N ARG A 72 -7.13 -6.72 -10.81
CA ARG A 72 -5.81 -7.03 -10.26
C ARG A 72 -5.33 -6.08 -9.18
N LEU A 73 -5.63 -4.77 -9.30
CA LEU A 73 -5.19 -3.77 -8.32
C LEU A 73 -6.06 -3.77 -7.05
N ARG A 74 -7.38 -3.99 -7.13
CA ARG A 74 -8.26 -3.95 -5.96
C ARG A 74 -7.84 -4.89 -4.83
N PRO A 75 -7.56 -6.20 -5.06
CA PRO A 75 -7.09 -7.08 -4.00
C PRO A 75 -5.74 -6.66 -3.42
N LEU A 76 -4.84 -6.11 -4.27
CA LEU A 76 -3.54 -5.62 -3.86
C LEU A 76 -3.68 -4.41 -2.94
N MET A 77 -4.49 -3.40 -3.34
CA MET A 77 -4.77 -2.21 -2.54
C MET A 77 -5.47 -2.54 -1.22
N ARG A 78 -6.45 -3.46 -1.26
CA ARG A 78 -7.11 -3.93 -0.04
C ARG A 78 -6.13 -4.49 0.99
N LYS A 79 -5.11 -5.24 0.54
CA LYS A 79 -4.05 -5.74 1.41
C LYS A 79 -3.12 -4.62 1.85
N ALA A 80 -2.66 -3.79 0.92
CA ALA A 80 -1.71 -2.70 1.19
C ALA A 80 -2.28 -1.68 2.18
N PHE A 81 -3.53 -1.28 2.00
CA PHE A 81 -4.22 -0.30 2.85
C PHE A 81 -4.98 -0.93 4.02
N ARG A 82 -4.78 -2.22 4.28
CA ARG A 82 -5.38 -2.94 5.43
C ARG A 82 -6.91 -2.86 5.48
N GLY A 83 -7.55 -2.84 4.31
CA GLY A 83 -9.00 -2.69 4.16
C GLY A 83 -9.51 -1.26 4.36
N ASN A 84 -8.64 -0.31 4.69
CA ASN A 84 -8.99 1.09 4.93
C ASN A 84 -8.73 1.95 3.69
N ALA A 85 -9.46 1.68 2.60
CA ALA A 85 -9.44 2.50 1.40
C ALA A 85 -10.85 2.56 0.81
N ASP A 86 -11.30 3.77 0.54
CA ASP A 86 -12.56 4.04 -0.13
C ASP A 86 -12.48 3.79 -1.64
N GLU A 87 -13.62 3.81 -2.30
CA GLU A 87 -13.72 3.57 -3.75
C GLU A 87 -12.99 4.66 -4.55
N GLU A 88 -12.98 5.90 -4.07
CA GLU A 88 -12.26 7.00 -4.69
C GLU A 88 -10.75 6.74 -4.71
N THR A 89 -10.20 6.27 -3.59
CA THR A 89 -8.80 5.85 -3.50
C THR A 89 -8.49 4.71 -4.47
N HIS A 90 -9.36 3.69 -4.55
CA HIS A 90 -9.18 2.59 -5.49
C HIS A 90 -9.16 3.09 -6.94
N GLN A 91 -10.13 3.94 -7.29
CA GLN A 91 -10.24 4.47 -8.65
C GLN A 91 -9.02 5.34 -9.01
N HIS A 92 -8.50 6.13 -8.09
CA HIS A 92 -7.31 6.94 -8.30
C HIS A 92 -6.09 6.12 -8.78
N TYR A 93 -5.81 4.98 -8.14
CA TYR A 93 -4.68 4.12 -8.54
C TYR A 93 -4.96 3.33 -9.82
N ILE A 94 -6.21 2.94 -10.07
CA ILE A 94 -6.62 2.32 -11.33
C ILE A 94 -6.40 3.31 -12.49
N ASP A 95 -6.87 4.54 -12.34
CA ASP A 95 -6.71 5.60 -13.35
C ASP A 95 -5.22 5.94 -13.57
N TYR A 96 -4.43 5.92 -12.51
CA TYR A 96 -2.98 6.10 -12.62
C TYR A 96 -2.33 4.99 -13.47
N ALA A 97 -2.65 3.72 -13.21
CA ALA A 97 -2.15 2.60 -14.00
C ALA A 97 -2.57 2.71 -15.48
N LEU A 98 -3.83 3.03 -15.74
CA LEU A 98 -4.36 3.24 -17.08
C LEU A 98 -3.68 4.41 -17.80
N LYS A 99 -3.39 5.49 -17.09
CA LYS A 99 -2.63 6.64 -17.63
C LYS A 99 -1.21 6.22 -18.04
N GLN A 100 -0.53 5.40 -17.22
CA GLN A 100 0.80 4.88 -17.57
C GLN A 100 0.73 3.99 -18.82
N TRP A 101 -0.27 3.12 -18.90
CA TRP A 101 -0.48 2.27 -20.08
C TRP A 101 -0.78 3.08 -21.34
N ARG A 102 -1.67 4.07 -21.28
CA ARG A 102 -1.99 4.97 -22.40
C ARG A 102 -0.82 5.82 -22.84
N SER A 103 0.18 6.03 -21.98
CA SER A 103 1.43 6.72 -22.33
C SER A 103 2.41 5.86 -23.11
N GLY A 104 2.05 4.63 -23.49
CA GLY A 104 2.85 3.70 -24.27
C GLY A 104 3.69 2.71 -23.45
N LYS A 105 3.52 2.67 -22.11
CA LYS A 105 4.13 1.62 -21.29
C LYS A 105 3.39 0.31 -21.48
N GLY A 106 4.13 -0.80 -21.43
CA GLY A 106 3.52 -2.12 -21.38
C GLY A 106 2.65 -2.32 -20.14
N PHE A 107 1.72 -3.29 -20.19
CA PHE A 107 0.84 -3.61 -19.05
C PHE A 107 1.61 -3.84 -17.76
N THR A 108 2.61 -4.73 -17.82
CA THR A 108 3.47 -5.07 -16.66
C THR A 108 4.13 -3.84 -16.05
N ASP A 109 4.67 -2.94 -16.86
CA ASP A 109 5.35 -1.73 -16.37
C ASP A 109 4.36 -0.72 -15.80
N SER A 110 3.15 -0.66 -16.34
CA SER A 110 2.07 0.17 -15.79
C SER A 110 1.61 -0.33 -14.43
N MET A 111 1.50 -1.64 -14.26
CA MET A 111 1.17 -2.27 -12.97
C MET A 111 2.30 -2.13 -11.94
N LYS A 112 3.57 -2.20 -12.37
CA LYS A 112 4.73 -1.91 -11.51
C LYS A 112 4.72 -0.46 -11.04
N ALA A 113 4.43 0.48 -11.93
CA ALA A 113 4.32 1.90 -11.58
C ALA A 113 3.17 2.14 -10.56
N ALA A 114 2.03 1.48 -10.74
CA ALA A 114 0.93 1.55 -9.78
C ALA A 114 1.30 0.93 -8.43
N LEU A 115 2.00 -0.20 -8.42
CA LEU A 115 2.50 -0.81 -7.17
C LEU A 115 3.45 0.16 -6.43
N ALA A 116 4.40 0.77 -7.13
CA ALA A 116 5.30 1.76 -6.53
C ALA A 116 4.50 2.92 -5.90
N ALA A 117 3.50 3.46 -6.62
CA ALA A 117 2.66 4.53 -6.11
C ALA A 117 1.83 4.10 -4.87
N ILE A 118 1.35 2.86 -4.81
CA ILE A 118 0.63 2.30 -3.66
C ILE A 118 1.57 2.19 -2.45
N LEU A 119 2.78 1.68 -2.65
CA LEU A 119 3.76 1.51 -1.58
C LEU A 119 4.30 2.84 -1.04
N SER A 120 4.35 3.91 -1.85
CA SER A 120 4.71 5.26 -1.43
C SER A 120 3.58 6.03 -0.77
N SER A 121 2.39 5.49 -0.83
CA SER A 121 1.23 6.15 -0.23
C SER A 121 1.38 6.29 1.29
N PRO A 122 1.07 7.47 1.85
CA PRO A 122 0.98 7.62 3.29
C PRO A 122 0.03 6.60 3.94
N ARG A 123 -1.04 6.19 3.23
CA ARG A 123 -1.98 5.15 3.70
C ARG A 123 -1.32 3.76 3.85
N PHE A 124 -0.28 3.48 3.09
CA PHE A 124 0.51 2.26 3.24
C PHE A 124 1.55 2.38 4.35
N LEU A 125 2.28 3.51 4.38
CA LEU A 125 3.41 3.74 5.29
C LEU A 125 2.98 3.95 6.73
N TYR A 126 1.81 4.56 6.95
CA TYR A 126 1.34 4.93 8.29
C TYR A 126 0.04 4.19 8.66
N LEU A 127 -0.11 3.97 9.96
CA LEU A 127 -1.38 3.55 10.54
C LEU A 127 -2.24 4.80 10.74
N TYR A 128 -3.08 5.11 9.76
CA TYR A 128 -4.00 6.24 9.84
C TYR A 128 -5.11 5.96 10.85
N GLN A 129 -5.39 6.96 11.68
CA GLN A 129 -6.60 7.02 12.48
C GLN A 129 -7.50 8.10 11.87
N GLU A 130 -8.59 7.70 11.25
CA GLU A 130 -9.64 8.65 10.93
C GLU A 130 -10.30 9.07 12.25
N ALA A 131 -10.21 10.35 12.57
CA ALA A 131 -10.98 10.95 13.66
C ALA A 131 -12.45 11.04 13.19
N SER A 132 -13.22 9.98 13.39
CA SER A 132 -14.66 9.99 13.10
C SER A 132 -15.40 10.77 14.18
N VAL A 133 -16.05 11.84 13.78
CA VAL A 133 -16.87 12.69 14.65
C VAL A 133 -18.25 12.07 14.94
N GLU A 134 -18.72 11.13 14.10
CA GLU A 134 -20.00 10.42 14.28
C GLU A 134 -19.82 8.93 13.97
N THR A 135 -20.26 8.08 14.90
CA THR A 135 -20.09 6.62 14.83
C THR A 135 -21.29 5.98 14.13
N THR A 136 -21.17 5.64 12.86
CA THR A 136 -22.11 4.73 12.19
C THR A 136 -21.68 3.27 12.39
N LEU A 137 -22.56 2.30 12.11
CA LEU A 137 -22.25 0.87 12.21
C LEU A 137 -21.12 0.45 11.27
N GLU A 138 -20.97 1.12 10.13
CA GLU A 138 -19.87 0.91 9.19
C GLU A 138 -18.54 1.41 9.74
N ASP A 139 -18.53 2.55 10.45
CA ASP A 139 -17.35 3.05 11.16
C ASP A 139 -16.88 2.11 12.26
N ALA A 140 -17.78 1.40 12.93
CA ALA A 140 -17.41 0.41 13.95
C ALA A 140 -16.64 -0.78 13.34
N SER A 141 -16.96 -1.20 12.12
CA SER A 141 -16.25 -2.25 11.41
C SER A 141 -14.84 -1.82 10.98
N LEU A 142 -14.68 -0.58 10.49
CA LEU A 142 -13.38 0.00 10.14
C LEU A 142 -12.49 0.16 11.38
N LYS A 143 -13.05 0.61 12.50
CA LYS A 143 -12.33 0.67 13.79
C LYS A 143 -11.87 -0.71 14.27
N GLY A 144 -12.65 -1.75 14.03
CA GLY A 144 -12.26 -3.13 14.34
C GLY A 144 -11.06 -3.60 13.54
N LEU A 145 -11.01 -3.32 12.24
CA LEU A 145 -9.87 -3.63 11.37
C LEU A 145 -8.61 -2.82 11.74
N GLU A 146 -8.78 -1.56 12.09
CA GLU A 146 -7.68 -0.71 12.56
C GLU A 146 -7.09 -1.24 13.87
N LEU A 147 -7.95 -1.55 14.83
CA LEU A 147 -7.53 -2.14 16.10
C LEU A 147 -6.84 -3.48 15.92
N ALA A 148 -7.38 -4.36 15.05
CA ALA A 148 -6.76 -5.63 14.71
C ALA A 148 -5.38 -5.45 14.05
N SER A 149 -5.23 -4.46 13.16
CA SER A 149 -3.94 -4.13 12.56
C SER A 149 -2.93 -3.66 13.60
N ARG A 150 -3.31 -2.77 14.50
CA ARG A 150 -2.43 -2.27 15.58
C ARG A 150 -2.02 -3.39 16.52
N LEU A 151 -2.97 -4.25 16.93
CA LEU A 151 -2.67 -5.41 17.75
C LEU A 151 -1.74 -6.39 17.07
N SER A 152 -1.91 -6.61 15.77
CA SER A 152 -1.04 -7.51 15.01
C SER A 152 0.38 -6.98 14.93
N PHE A 153 0.58 -5.68 14.71
CA PHE A 153 1.91 -5.08 14.74
C PHE A 153 2.53 -5.14 16.13
N PHE A 154 1.75 -4.90 17.18
CA PHE A 154 2.23 -4.96 18.56
C PHE A 154 2.65 -6.37 18.98
N LEU A 155 1.89 -7.41 18.58
CA LEU A 155 2.12 -8.79 19.01
C LEU A 155 3.11 -9.56 18.12
N TRP A 156 3.14 -9.28 16.83
CA TRP A 156 3.89 -10.08 15.85
C TRP A 156 4.82 -9.28 14.94
N GLU A 157 4.89 -7.97 15.12
CA GLU A 157 5.65 -7.05 14.25
C GLU A 157 5.28 -7.21 12.76
N THR A 158 4.08 -7.70 12.47
CA THR A 158 3.61 -7.98 11.11
C THR A 158 2.10 -7.76 10.95
N SER A 159 1.68 -7.49 9.73
CA SER A 159 0.27 -7.32 9.40
C SER A 159 -0.43 -8.67 9.20
N GLN A 160 -1.35 -9.04 10.08
CA GLN A 160 -2.09 -10.31 10.06
C GLN A 160 -3.40 -10.28 9.25
N MET A 161 -3.52 -9.48 8.22
CA MET A 161 -4.77 -9.44 7.42
C MET A 161 -5.19 -10.80 6.81
N ASN A 162 -4.29 -11.76 6.71
CA ASN A 162 -4.61 -13.08 6.14
C ASN A 162 -5.40 -14.01 7.08
N LEU A 163 -5.42 -13.76 8.38
CA LEU A 163 -6.14 -14.62 9.34
C LEU A 163 -7.58 -14.17 9.60
N CYS A 164 -7.84 -12.87 9.59
CA CYS A 164 -9.19 -12.34 9.80
C CYS A 164 -10.11 -12.54 8.58
N SER A 165 -9.58 -12.54 7.34
CA SER A 165 -10.40 -12.67 6.13
C SER A 165 -10.90 -14.10 5.84
N LYS A 166 -10.44 -15.11 6.60
CA LYS A 166 -10.90 -16.51 6.46
C LYS A 166 -12.05 -16.90 7.41
N ARG A 167 -12.52 -15.98 8.26
CA ARG A 167 -13.57 -16.24 9.27
C ARG A 167 -14.78 -15.32 9.17
N LEU A 168 -14.89 -14.52 8.14
CA LEU A 168 -16.08 -13.78 7.75
C LEU A 168 -16.53 -14.27 6.37
#